data_2bee0a0fcaef0358d3d0607ca3596ba3
#
_entry.id   2bee0a0fcaef0358d3d0607ca3596ba3
#
_cell.length_a   1.000
_cell.length_b   1.000
_cell.length_c   1.000
_cell.angle_alpha   90.00
_cell.angle_beta   90.00
_cell.angle_gamma   90.00
#
_symmetry.space_group_name_H-M   'P 1'
#
loop_
_entity.id
_entity.type
_entity.pdbx_description
1 polymer ?
#
loop_
_entity_poly.entity_id
_entity_poly.type
_entity_poly.pdbx_seq_one_letter_code
_entity_poly.pdbx_strand_id
1 'polypeptide(L)'
;MDDTTSSKPALYSSLKKLVGAAKGEASTRVVNFIERHLKGTKLIFVVGQSGAGKSTFLSEISGLDLRIGKSRNSGTKNYEICPAIIDGEQYLFIDTPGFGAADMDDMDCFHDIIACLHVLGPVVTVVGLIFVTGGNQERLTAQELKTMQWIQCFCGPDFYRNVTIMTNKWDKISEDDFDEAWESMQGMLGENATVSEILHPQNLMTSESSLRHYEGGHIYHHGVVLYEDQPDMPLDRLSLRGHKKERAEMAVAMIKNRYKKITSVKLQVVQEMSNNDIPWHDTEAAKVLKLNAKDIKLHFQNGILQVFLRYETKNLIPCKSEHSTSQQPVTRHQDPAGQNETWLDRVWSWILIAKDAAMYFMKF
;
A
#
# COMPACT_ATOMS: atom_id res chain seq x y z
N MET A 1 11.84 16.91 -20.15
CA MET A 1 12.84 15.94 -20.65
C MET A 1 13.14 15.02 -19.50
N ASP A 2 12.68 13.78 -19.65
CA ASP A 2 12.51 12.82 -18.55
C ASP A 2 13.82 12.16 -18.14
N ASP A 3 14.32 12.52 -16.96
CA ASP A 3 15.50 11.91 -16.34
C ASP A 3 15.17 10.67 -15.45
N THR A 4 13.93 10.17 -15.57
CA THR A 4 13.42 9.05 -14.75
C THR A 4 13.81 7.66 -15.25
N THR A 5 14.40 7.54 -16.46
CA THR A 5 14.76 6.25 -17.07
C THR A 5 16.14 5.73 -16.66
N SER A 6 17.01 6.57 -16.08
CA SER A 6 18.40 6.21 -15.81
C SER A 6 18.63 5.36 -14.55
N SER A 7 17.76 5.43 -13.54
CA SER A 7 17.98 4.72 -12.25
C SER A 7 17.51 3.26 -12.23
N LYS A 8 16.47 2.92 -13.00
CA LYS A 8 15.90 1.55 -13.04
C LYS A 8 16.89 0.48 -13.53
N PRO A 9 17.70 0.71 -14.59
CA PRO A 9 18.70 -0.28 -15.03
C PRO A 9 19.78 -0.55 -13.99
N ALA A 10 20.18 0.46 -13.23
CA ALA A 10 21.21 0.32 -12.19
C ALA A 10 20.73 -0.53 -11.00
N LEU A 11 19.50 -0.29 -10.52
CA LEU A 11 18.87 -1.06 -9.45
C LEU A 11 18.71 -2.53 -9.84
N TYR A 12 18.30 -2.77 -11.09
CA TYR A 12 18.13 -4.13 -11.61
C TYR A 12 19.46 -4.88 -11.75
N SER A 13 20.51 -4.19 -12.19
CA SER A 13 21.88 -4.73 -12.22
C SER A 13 22.36 -5.12 -10.82
N SER A 14 22.04 -4.30 -9.81
CA SER A 14 22.38 -4.57 -8.41
C SER A 14 21.62 -5.79 -7.87
N LEU A 15 20.33 -5.91 -8.18
CA LEU A 15 19.53 -7.08 -7.81
C LEU A 15 20.11 -8.37 -8.44
N LYS A 16 20.47 -8.35 -9.73
CA LYS A 16 21.12 -9.50 -10.41
C LYS A 16 22.41 -9.92 -9.73
N LYS A 17 23.27 -8.94 -9.38
CA LYS A 17 24.54 -9.21 -8.70
C LYS A 17 24.31 -9.82 -7.32
N LEU A 18 23.40 -9.23 -6.54
CA LEU A 18 23.07 -9.72 -5.20
C LEU A 18 22.57 -11.17 -5.23
N VAL A 19 21.62 -11.44 -6.09
CA VAL A 19 20.99 -12.76 -6.19
C VAL A 19 21.94 -13.78 -6.81
N GLY A 20 22.71 -13.41 -7.82
CA GLY A 20 23.74 -14.25 -8.44
C GLY A 20 24.82 -14.67 -7.46
N ALA A 21 25.30 -13.76 -6.63
CA ALA A 21 26.27 -14.02 -5.59
C ALA A 21 25.73 -14.94 -4.49
N ALA A 22 24.46 -14.77 -4.10
CA ALA A 22 23.86 -15.50 -2.98
C ALA A 22 23.30 -16.89 -3.36
N LYS A 23 22.74 -17.06 -4.56
CA LYS A 23 21.98 -18.27 -4.97
C LYS A 23 22.47 -18.87 -6.29
N GLY A 24 23.56 -18.35 -6.89
CA GLY A 24 24.21 -18.89 -8.10
C GLY A 24 23.56 -18.48 -9.44
N GLU A 25 24.13 -18.92 -10.54
CA GLU A 25 23.74 -18.52 -11.92
C GLU A 25 22.30 -18.88 -12.29
N ALA A 26 21.75 -19.96 -11.74
CA ALA A 26 20.36 -20.35 -12.00
C ALA A 26 19.37 -19.26 -11.57
N SER A 27 19.67 -18.56 -10.50
CA SER A 27 18.87 -17.45 -9.98
C SER A 27 18.87 -16.24 -10.91
N THR A 28 19.96 -15.98 -11.59
CA THR A 28 20.06 -14.91 -12.61
C THR A 28 19.12 -15.17 -13.79
N ARG A 29 18.91 -16.42 -14.18
CA ARG A 29 17.94 -16.81 -15.23
C ARG A 29 16.51 -16.51 -14.79
N VAL A 30 16.17 -16.75 -13.52
CA VAL A 30 14.85 -16.45 -12.96
C VAL A 30 14.60 -14.93 -12.97
N VAL A 31 15.57 -14.14 -12.56
CA VAL A 31 15.46 -12.68 -12.58
C VAL A 31 15.28 -12.15 -14.01
N ASN A 32 16.03 -12.67 -14.98
CA ASN A 32 15.86 -12.31 -16.40
C ASN A 32 14.48 -12.68 -16.94
N PHE A 33 13.93 -13.81 -16.50
CA PHE A 33 12.59 -14.24 -16.88
C PHE A 33 11.51 -13.27 -16.34
N ILE A 34 11.62 -12.88 -15.06
CA ILE A 34 10.75 -11.90 -14.43
C ILE A 34 10.81 -10.58 -15.19
N GLU A 35 12.00 -10.05 -15.46
CA GLU A 35 12.17 -8.81 -16.23
C GLU A 35 11.44 -8.84 -17.56
N ARG A 36 11.59 -9.92 -18.29
CA ARG A 36 10.98 -10.08 -19.62
C ARG A 36 9.45 -10.04 -19.58
N HIS A 37 8.84 -10.67 -18.57
CA HIS A 37 7.40 -10.90 -18.55
C HIS A 37 6.63 -9.92 -17.68
N LEU A 38 7.29 -9.24 -16.73
CA LEU A 38 6.67 -8.23 -15.89
C LEU A 38 7.04 -6.78 -16.26
N LYS A 39 7.87 -6.58 -17.28
CA LYS A 39 8.23 -5.23 -17.72
C LYS A 39 6.99 -4.46 -18.17
N GLY A 40 6.73 -3.32 -17.52
CA GLY A 40 5.56 -2.48 -17.82
C GLY A 40 4.28 -2.89 -17.09
N THR A 41 4.30 -3.99 -16.34
CA THR A 41 3.18 -4.39 -15.48
C THR A 41 2.91 -3.29 -14.43
N LYS A 42 1.63 -3.00 -14.20
CA LYS A 42 1.17 -2.04 -13.21
C LYS A 42 1.03 -2.72 -11.85
N LEU A 43 1.58 -2.12 -10.80
CA LEU A 43 1.51 -2.64 -9.43
C LEU A 43 0.64 -1.73 -8.56
N ILE A 44 -0.29 -2.34 -7.84
CA ILE A 44 -1.18 -1.67 -6.89
C ILE A 44 -1.08 -2.37 -5.53
N PHE A 45 -0.77 -1.63 -4.49
CA PHE A 45 -0.84 -2.11 -3.11
C PHE A 45 -2.28 -2.03 -2.60
N VAL A 46 -2.73 -3.08 -1.92
CA VAL A 46 -4.04 -3.11 -1.25
C VAL A 46 -3.80 -3.29 0.25
N VAL A 47 -4.08 -2.24 1.01
CA VAL A 47 -3.80 -2.16 2.44
C VAL A 47 -5.09 -1.93 3.23
N GLY A 48 -5.08 -2.24 4.51
CA GLY A 48 -6.24 -2.10 5.40
C GLY A 48 -6.29 -3.22 6.42
N GLN A 49 -7.11 -3.08 7.44
CA GLN A 49 -7.19 -4.05 8.53
C GLN A 49 -7.56 -5.47 8.07
N SER A 50 -7.19 -6.46 8.89
CA SER A 50 -7.67 -7.83 8.70
C SER A 50 -9.19 -7.85 8.69
N GLY A 51 -9.77 -8.57 7.73
CA GLY A 51 -11.22 -8.65 7.59
C GLY A 51 -11.87 -7.44 6.90
N ALA A 52 -11.19 -6.37 6.50
CA ALA A 52 -11.78 -5.23 5.78
C ALA A 52 -12.39 -5.60 4.41
N GLY A 53 -12.03 -6.77 3.86
CA GLY A 53 -12.56 -7.26 2.59
C GLY A 53 -11.59 -7.15 1.40
N LYS A 54 -10.30 -6.92 1.65
CA LYS A 54 -9.26 -6.84 0.62
C LYS A 54 -9.26 -8.05 -0.32
N SER A 55 -9.14 -9.25 0.24
CA SER A 55 -9.09 -10.49 -0.56
C SER A 55 -10.40 -10.75 -1.31
N THR A 56 -11.56 -10.33 -0.78
CA THR A 56 -12.85 -10.42 -1.49
C THR A 56 -12.83 -9.51 -2.72
N PHE A 57 -12.45 -8.25 -2.55
CA PHE A 57 -12.30 -7.29 -3.65
C PHE A 57 -11.32 -7.79 -4.72
N LEU A 58 -10.19 -8.35 -4.31
CA LEU A 58 -9.21 -8.90 -5.25
C LEU A 58 -9.74 -10.11 -6.01
N SER A 59 -10.54 -10.97 -5.37
CA SER A 59 -11.19 -12.09 -6.06
C SER A 59 -12.27 -11.65 -7.06
N GLU A 60 -12.94 -10.55 -6.80
CA GLU A 60 -13.90 -9.94 -7.73
C GLU A 60 -13.19 -9.35 -8.96
N ILE A 61 -12.03 -8.72 -8.80
CA ILE A 61 -11.23 -8.17 -9.92
C ILE A 61 -10.64 -9.27 -10.78
N SER A 62 -10.08 -10.31 -10.18
CA SER A 62 -9.35 -11.34 -10.93
C SER A 62 -10.26 -12.36 -11.61
N GLY A 63 -11.50 -12.43 -11.21
CA GLY A 63 -12.46 -13.45 -11.68
C GLY A 63 -12.08 -14.89 -11.32
N LEU A 64 -11.03 -15.07 -10.54
CA LEU A 64 -10.43 -16.36 -10.23
C LEU A 64 -10.08 -16.44 -8.74
N ASP A 65 -10.24 -17.63 -8.14
CA ASP A 65 -9.67 -17.96 -6.82
C ASP A 65 -8.12 -18.06 -6.88
N LEU A 66 -7.49 -17.19 -7.68
CA LEU A 66 -6.06 -17.22 -7.93
C LEU A 66 -5.29 -16.49 -6.85
N ARG A 67 -5.05 -17.19 -5.78
CA ARG A 67 -4.07 -16.82 -4.77
C ARG A 67 -2.72 -17.39 -5.17
N ILE A 68 -1.91 -16.60 -5.86
CA ILE A 68 -0.52 -16.93 -6.16
C ILE A 68 0.33 -16.45 -4.99
N GLY A 69 1.10 -17.33 -4.40
CA GLY A 69 2.08 -16.96 -3.38
C GLY A 69 1.62 -17.12 -1.95
N LYS A 70 1.18 -18.32 -1.57
CA LYS A 70 1.31 -18.72 -0.17
C LYS A 70 2.77 -19.03 0.08
N SER A 71 3.50 -18.14 0.71
CA SER A 71 4.81 -18.45 1.26
C SER A 71 4.65 -19.55 2.31
N ARG A 72 5.01 -20.77 1.94
CA ARG A 72 4.80 -21.99 2.76
C ARG A 72 5.91 -22.22 3.79
N ASN A 73 6.98 -21.41 3.78
CA ASN A 73 8.22 -21.71 4.49
C ASN A 73 8.55 -20.85 5.71
N SER A 74 7.78 -19.80 5.98
CA SER A 74 7.93 -19.09 7.25
C SER A 74 6.54 -18.98 7.86
N GLY A 75 6.27 -19.80 8.86
CA GLY A 75 4.98 -19.82 9.55
C GLY A 75 4.48 -18.41 9.79
N THR A 76 3.35 -18.05 9.14
CA THR A 76 2.44 -16.95 9.44
C THR A 76 2.32 -15.77 8.49
N LYS A 77 3.06 -15.60 7.40
CA LYS A 77 2.97 -14.32 6.66
C LYS A 77 2.48 -14.51 5.24
N ASN A 78 1.21 -14.27 5.01
CA ASN A 78 0.59 -14.43 3.70
C ASN A 78 0.47 -13.08 2.99
N TYR A 79 1.52 -12.64 2.30
CA TYR A 79 1.35 -11.72 1.18
C TYR A 79 0.76 -12.50 0.03
N GLU A 80 -0.31 -12.02 -0.54
CA GLU A 80 -0.91 -12.61 -1.73
C GLU A 80 -0.70 -11.68 -2.91
N ILE A 81 -0.13 -12.19 -4.00
CA ILE A 81 -0.13 -11.48 -5.28
C ILE A 81 -1.32 -11.99 -6.08
N CYS A 82 -2.14 -11.05 -6.53
CA CYS A 82 -3.24 -11.30 -7.42
C CYS A 82 -2.94 -10.67 -8.79
N PRO A 83 -2.51 -11.46 -9.80
CA PRO A 83 -2.34 -10.98 -11.16
C PRO A 83 -3.69 -10.87 -11.85
N ALA A 84 -3.87 -9.81 -12.65
CA ALA A 84 -5.06 -9.62 -13.47
C ALA A 84 -4.70 -8.98 -14.81
N ILE A 85 -5.51 -9.27 -15.84
CA ILE A 85 -5.47 -8.57 -17.13
C ILE A 85 -6.75 -7.73 -17.22
N ILE A 86 -6.58 -6.42 -17.26
CA ILE A 86 -7.69 -5.48 -17.33
C ILE A 86 -7.49 -4.62 -18.58
N ASP A 87 -8.43 -4.71 -19.51
CA ASP A 87 -8.39 -3.97 -20.76
C ASP A 87 -7.07 -4.17 -21.57
N GLY A 88 -6.55 -5.40 -21.55
CA GLY A 88 -5.31 -5.79 -22.23
C GLY A 88 -4.02 -5.41 -21.51
N GLU A 89 -4.11 -4.78 -20.33
CA GLU A 89 -2.95 -4.39 -19.53
C GLU A 89 -2.75 -5.32 -18.34
N GLN A 90 -1.49 -5.59 -18.00
CA GLN A 90 -1.11 -6.43 -16.87
C GLN A 90 -1.11 -5.63 -15.57
N TYR A 91 -1.78 -6.16 -14.55
CA TYR A 91 -1.82 -5.63 -13.20
C TYR A 91 -1.36 -6.69 -12.19
N LEU A 92 -0.60 -6.24 -11.20
CA LEU A 92 -0.27 -6.99 -10.00
C LEU A 92 -0.88 -6.26 -8.80
N PHE A 93 -1.76 -6.93 -8.08
CA PHE A 93 -2.26 -6.46 -6.80
C PHE A 93 -1.51 -7.18 -5.69
N ILE A 94 -0.98 -6.42 -4.74
CA ILE A 94 -0.34 -6.95 -3.54
C ILE A 94 -1.31 -6.82 -2.39
N ASP A 95 -1.88 -7.95 -1.95
CA ASP A 95 -2.65 -8.00 -0.70
C ASP A 95 -1.66 -8.01 0.46
N THR A 96 -1.58 -6.90 1.17
CA THR A 96 -0.69 -6.80 2.32
C THR A 96 -1.42 -7.30 3.57
N PRO A 97 -0.72 -7.95 4.51
CA PRO A 97 -1.25 -8.13 5.85
C PRO A 97 -1.63 -6.77 6.42
N GLY A 98 -2.73 -6.71 7.15
CA GLY A 98 -3.13 -5.46 7.82
C GLY A 98 -2.13 -5.10 8.92
N PHE A 99 -1.69 -3.86 8.97
CA PHE A 99 -0.99 -3.36 10.14
C PHE A 99 -1.85 -3.53 11.41
N GLY A 100 -1.21 -3.88 12.54
CA GLY A 100 -1.89 -4.14 13.79
C GLY A 100 -2.54 -5.52 13.91
N ALA A 101 -2.21 -6.46 13.03
CA ALA A 101 -2.58 -7.85 13.22
C ALA A 101 -1.86 -8.40 14.47
N ALA A 102 -2.60 -9.12 15.31
CA ALA A 102 -2.07 -9.59 16.61
C ALA A 102 -0.88 -10.59 16.49
N ASP A 103 -0.72 -11.18 15.33
CA ASP A 103 0.24 -12.22 15.00
C ASP A 103 1.45 -11.72 14.18
N MET A 104 1.52 -10.41 13.89
CA MET A 104 2.58 -9.86 13.07
C MET A 104 3.03 -8.48 13.55
N ASP A 105 4.34 -8.27 13.62
CA ASP A 105 4.93 -6.96 13.87
C ASP A 105 4.79 -6.04 12.66
N ASP A 106 4.35 -4.80 12.89
CA ASP A 106 4.15 -3.80 11.83
C ASP A 106 5.44 -3.51 11.04
N MET A 107 6.60 -3.54 11.73
CA MET A 107 7.90 -3.33 11.09
C MET A 107 8.30 -4.52 10.21
N ASP A 108 7.94 -5.73 10.61
CA ASP A 108 8.14 -6.92 9.77
C ASP A 108 7.28 -6.86 8.51
N CYS A 109 6.00 -6.45 8.64
CA CYS A 109 5.14 -6.19 7.49
C CYS A 109 5.75 -5.17 6.53
N PHE A 110 6.25 -4.07 7.09
CA PHE A 110 6.87 -3.03 6.29
C PHE A 110 8.16 -3.50 5.61
N HIS A 111 8.98 -4.30 6.30
CA HIS A 111 10.18 -4.90 5.74
C HIS A 111 9.88 -5.77 4.51
N ASP A 112 8.79 -6.54 4.54
CA ASP A 112 8.34 -7.32 3.40
C ASP A 112 7.87 -6.45 2.22
N ILE A 113 7.18 -5.33 2.51
CA ILE A 113 6.80 -4.35 1.46
C ILE A 113 8.06 -3.75 0.81
N ILE A 114 9.09 -3.44 1.59
CA ILE A 114 10.37 -2.95 1.07
C ILE A 114 11.06 -4.03 0.23
N ALA A 115 11.05 -5.29 0.65
CA ALA A 115 11.59 -6.40 -0.14
C ALA A 115 10.84 -6.58 -1.47
N CYS A 116 9.51 -6.45 -1.44
CA CYS A 116 8.68 -6.43 -2.65
C CYS A 116 9.10 -5.30 -3.60
N LEU A 117 9.22 -4.07 -3.10
CA LEU A 117 9.65 -2.92 -3.89
C LEU A 117 11.08 -3.10 -4.44
N HIS A 118 11.96 -3.73 -3.69
CA HIS A 118 13.33 -4.02 -4.14
C HIS A 118 13.35 -5.01 -5.31
N VAL A 119 12.50 -6.03 -5.28
CA VAL A 119 12.42 -7.07 -6.33
C VAL A 119 11.62 -6.59 -7.54
N LEU A 120 10.41 -6.07 -7.33
CA LEU A 120 9.48 -5.72 -8.39
C LEU A 120 9.67 -4.29 -8.91
N GLY A 121 10.01 -3.34 -8.05
CA GLY A 121 10.13 -1.93 -8.42
C GLY A 121 10.98 -1.63 -9.66
N PRO A 122 12.10 -2.35 -9.92
CA PRO A 122 12.88 -2.18 -11.14
C PRO A 122 12.16 -2.57 -12.43
N VAL A 123 11.20 -3.50 -12.37
CA VAL A 123 10.56 -4.10 -13.54
C VAL A 123 9.11 -3.67 -13.75
N VAL A 124 8.38 -3.35 -12.65
CA VAL A 124 7.00 -2.92 -12.69
C VAL A 124 6.88 -1.41 -12.48
N THR A 125 5.69 -0.87 -12.69
CA THR A 125 5.36 0.52 -12.35
C THR A 125 4.35 0.53 -11.21
N VAL A 126 4.72 1.09 -10.05
CA VAL A 126 3.76 1.31 -8.96
C VAL A 126 2.81 2.41 -9.39
N VAL A 127 1.55 2.06 -9.62
CA VAL A 127 0.53 2.98 -10.13
C VAL A 127 -0.52 3.35 -9.09
N GLY A 128 -0.61 2.61 -7.98
CA GLY A 128 -1.66 2.88 -7.01
C GLY A 128 -1.45 2.24 -5.64
N LEU A 129 -2.20 2.79 -4.69
CA LEU A 129 -2.42 2.22 -3.38
C LEU A 129 -3.92 2.33 -3.06
N ILE A 130 -4.54 1.23 -2.66
CA ILE A 130 -5.94 1.17 -2.24
C ILE A 130 -5.97 0.88 -0.74
N PHE A 131 -6.50 1.83 0.04
CA PHE A 131 -6.79 1.61 1.46
C PHE A 131 -8.23 1.15 1.61
N VAL A 132 -8.43 -0.01 2.25
CA VAL A 132 -9.74 -0.64 2.41
C VAL A 132 -10.22 -0.54 3.85
N THR A 133 -11.41 0.04 4.04
CA THR A 133 -12.09 0.16 5.35
C THR A 133 -13.55 -0.31 5.28
N GLY A 134 -14.19 -0.50 6.42
CA GLY A 134 -15.62 -0.89 6.47
C GLY A 134 -16.55 0.28 6.18
N GLY A 135 -17.73 0.02 5.61
CA GLY A 135 -18.76 1.03 5.36
C GLY A 135 -19.58 1.43 6.60
N ASN A 136 -19.45 0.72 7.71
CA ASN A 136 -20.25 0.90 8.93
C ASN A 136 -19.44 1.54 10.08
N GLN A 137 -18.52 2.43 9.77
CA GLN A 137 -17.64 3.04 10.79
C GLN A 137 -17.95 4.52 10.94
N GLU A 138 -18.21 4.94 12.17
CA GLU A 138 -18.37 6.35 12.53
C GLU A 138 -17.04 7.10 12.62
N ARG A 139 -15.94 6.38 12.83
CA ARG A 139 -14.59 6.94 12.94
C ARG A 139 -13.52 5.89 12.65
N LEU A 140 -12.38 6.33 12.20
CA LEU A 140 -11.22 5.46 12.05
C LEU A 140 -10.79 4.91 13.41
N THR A 141 -10.53 3.62 13.48
CA THR A 141 -9.86 3.02 14.63
C THR A 141 -8.43 3.58 14.79
N ALA A 142 -7.84 3.44 15.96
CA ALA A 142 -6.45 3.89 16.18
C ALA A 142 -5.48 3.23 15.18
N GLN A 143 -5.74 1.98 14.81
CA GLN A 143 -4.91 1.25 13.84
C GLN A 143 -5.13 1.72 12.41
N GLU A 144 -6.36 2.03 12.02
CA GLU A 144 -6.63 2.62 10.69
C GLU A 144 -6.01 4.00 10.57
N LEU A 145 -6.11 4.82 11.62
CA LEU A 145 -5.43 6.12 11.67
C LEU A 145 -3.92 5.97 11.50
N LYS A 146 -3.30 5.02 12.21
CA LYS A 146 -1.88 4.71 12.07
C LYS A 146 -1.54 4.27 10.63
N THR A 147 -2.39 3.42 10.04
CA THR A 147 -2.23 2.98 8.64
C THR A 147 -2.33 4.16 7.67
N MET A 148 -3.27 5.08 7.88
CA MET A 148 -3.41 6.27 7.04
C MET A 148 -2.20 7.21 7.16
N GLN A 149 -1.68 7.43 8.36
CA GLN A 149 -0.45 8.21 8.58
C GLN A 149 0.77 7.53 7.93
N TRP A 150 0.82 6.19 7.99
CA TRP A 150 1.83 5.42 7.28
C TRP A 150 1.70 5.60 5.76
N ILE A 151 0.48 5.54 5.20
CA ILE A 151 0.23 5.79 3.78
C ILE A 151 0.72 7.18 3.37
N GLN A 152 0.47 8.20 4.20
CA GLN A 152 0.94 9.55 3.94
C GLN A 152 2.46 9.62 3.77
N CYS A 153 3.22 9.03 4.70
CA CYS A 153 4.68 9.02 4.66
C CYS A 153 5.26 8.02 3.65
N PHE A 154 4.58 6.91 3.40
CA PHE A 154 5.00 5.92 2.39
C PHE A 154 4.85 6.46 0.97
N CYS A 155 3.71 7.08 0.69
CA CYS A 155 3.37 7.61 -0.62
C CYS A 155 4.02 8.98 -0.87
N GLY A 156 3.87 9.90 0.06
CA GLY A 156 4.16 11.32 -0.11
C GLY A 156 3.11 12.04 -0.98
N PRO A 157 3.04 13.39 -0.87
CA PRO A 157 2.01 14.19 -1.54
C PRO A 157 1.99 14.08 -3.08
N ASP A 158 3.14 13.90 -3.71
CA ASP A 158 3.24 13.68 -5.17
C ASP A 158 2.48 12.43 -5.64
N PHE A 159 2.34 11.42 -4.76
CA PHE A 159 1.69 10.16 -5.07
C PHE A 159 0.21 10.12 -4.66
N TYR A 160 -0.32 11.09 -3.89
CA TYR A 160 -1.69 11.02 -3.35
C TYR A 160 -2.76 10.87 -4.41
N ARG A 161 -2.61 11.48 -5.57
CA ARG A 161 -3.53 11.26 -6.71
C ARG A 161 -3.69 9.78 -7.10
N ASN A 162 -2.75 8.92 -6.70
CA ASN A 162 -2.74 7.49 -6.96
C ASN A 162 -3.26 6.67 -5.77
N VAL A 163 -3.71 7.34 -4.70
CA VAL A 163 -4.32 6.71 -3.54
C VAL A 163 -5.83 6.66 -3.71
N THR A 164 -6.42 5.50 -3.46
CA THR A 164 -7.87 5.32 -3.38
C THR A 164 -8.24 4.89 -1.97
N ILE A 165 -9.14 5.60 -1.33
CA ILE A 165 -9.77 5.20 -0.07
C ILE A 165 -11.04 4.45 -0.44
N MET A 166 -11.06 3.15 -0.18
CA MET A 166 -12.18 2.28 -0.53
C MET A 166 -12.97 1.89 0.70
N THR A 167 -14.25 2.23 0.71
CA THR A 167 -15.20 1.70 1.69
C THR A 167 -15.87 0.43 1.16
N ASN A 168 -16.10 -0.54 2.02
CA ASN A 168 -16.59 -1.87 1.63
C ASN A 168 -17.59 -2.43 2.66
N LYS A 169 -18.19 -3.59 2.38
CA LYS A 169 -19.14 -4.31 3.26
C LYS A 169 -20.47 -3.59 3.47
N TRP A 170 -20.88 -2.77 2.57
CA TRP A 170 -22.16 -2.09 2.59
C TRP A 170 -23.35 -3.07 2.57
N ASP A 171 -23.17 -4.25 1.99
CA ASP A 171 -24.13 -5.35 1.95
C ASP A 171 -24.41 -6.01 3.31
N LYS A 172 -23.63 -5.67 4.34
CA LYS A 172 -23.80 -6.18 5.71
C LYS A 172 -24.57 -5.24 6.62
N ILE A 173 -24.87 -4.03 6.15
CA ILE A 173 -25.65 -3.04 6.88
C ILE A 173 -27.13 -3.33 6.59
N SER A 174 -28.01 -3.26 7.59
CA SER A 174 -29.45 -3.43 7.37
C SER A 174 -30.00 -2.32 6.47
N GLU A 175 -31.18 -2.50 5.93
CA GLU A 175 -31.82 -1.49 5.07
C GLU A 175 -32.20 -0.26 5.90
N ASP A 176 -32.65 -0.49 7.12
CA ASP A 176 -33.04 0.57 8.06
C ASP A 176 -31.86 1.40 8.56
N ASP A 177 -30.65 0.82 8.66
CA ASP A 177 -29.45 1.48 9.18
C ASP A 177 -28.58 2.10 8.07
N PHE A 178 -28.93 1.92 6.80
CA PHE A 178 -28.04 2.27 5.69
C PHE A 178 -27.80 3.77 5.56
N ASP A 179 -28.86 4.56 5.65
CA ASP A 179 -28.77 6.02 5.48
C ASP A 179 -27.92 6.63 6.60
N GLU A 180 -28.13 6.20 7.86
CA GLU A 180 -27.32 6.63 9.00
C GLU A 180 -25.86 6.24 8.85
N ALA A 181 -25.60 5.00 8.42
CA ALA A 181 -24.23 4.53 8.17
C ALA A 181 -23.56 5.28 7.02
N TRP A 182 -24.31 5.66 5.99
CA TRP A 182 -23.82 6.44 4.86
C TRP A 182 -23.42 7.85 5.30
N GLU A 183 -24.31 8.55 5.99
CA GLU A 183 -24.05 9.90 6.53
C GLU A 183 -22.84 9.90 7.49
N SER A 184 -22.79 8.91 8.38
CA SER A 184 -21.70 8.73 9.32
C SER A 184 -20.36 8.51 8.62
N MET A 185 -20.33 7.69 7.56
CA MET A 185 -19.15 7.46 6.73
C MET A 185 -18.71 8.71 5.99
N GLN A 186 -19.64 9.47 5.40
CA GLN A 186 -19.33 10.74 4.73
C GLN A 186 -18.76 11.76 5.72
N GLY A 187 -19.35 11.88 6.91
CA GLY A 187 -18.84 12.71 7.99
C GLY A 187 -17.42 12.32 8.40
N MET A 188 -17.18 11.02 8.61
CA MET A 188 -15.86 10.49 8.96
C MET A 188 -14.81 10.80 7.90
N LEU A 189 -15.13 10.62 6.62
CA LEU A 189 -14.21 10.90 5.52
C LEU A 189 -13.95 12.40 5.35
N GLY A 190 -14.96 13.25 5.54
CA GLY A 190 -14.85 14.70 5.41
C GLY A 190 -14.16 15.39 6.58
N GLU A 191 -14.42 14.95 7.80
CA GLU A 191 -13.94 15.60 9.03
C GLU A 191 -12.58 15.11 9.51
N ASN A 192 -12.16 13.90 9.11
CA ASN A 192 -10.88 13.37 9.54
C ASN A 192 -9.71 14.07 8.85
N ALA A 193 -8.90 14.79 9.64
CA ALA A 193 -7.77 15.56 9.12
C ALA A 193 -6.80 14.74 8.28
N THR A 194 -6.47 13.51 8.69
CA THR A 194 -5.55 12.62 7.96
C THR A 194 -6.11 12.19 6.60
N VAL A 195 -7.41 11.91 6.54
CA VAL A 195 -8.12 11.60 5.28
C VAL A 195 -8.16 12.85 4.40
N SER A 196 -8.56 13.98 4.97
CA SER A 196 -8.65 15.27 4.26
C SER A 196 -7.30 15.69 3.66
N GLU A 197 -6.18 15.45 4.34
CA GLU A 197 -4.85 15.75 3.82
C GLU A 197 -4.46 14.90 2.60
N ILE A 198 -4.93 13.66 2.52
CA ILE A 198 -4.73 12.80 1.34
C ILE A 198 -5.63 13.25 0.19
N LEU A 199 -6.90 13.58 0.48
CA LEU A 199 -7.87 13.98 -0.53
C LEU A 199 -7.62 15.40 -1.03
N HIS A 200 -7.12 16.29 -0.16
CA HIS A 200 -6.91 17.71 -0.42
C HIS A 200 -5.51 18.15 0.04
N PRO A 201 -4.44 17.70 -0.62
CA PRO A 201 -3.05 17.91 -0.18
C PRO A 201 -2.64 19.40 -0.13
N GLN A 202 -3.41 20.31 -0.73
CA GLN A 202 -3.21 21.74 -0.61
C GLN A 202 -3.27 22.22 0.86
N ASN A 203 -4.02 21.51 1.72
CA ASN A 203 -4.16 21.82 3.14
C ASN A 203 -2.87 21.56 3.95
N LEU A 204 -1.92 20.80 3.39
CA LEU A 204 -0.61 20.53 3.99
C LEU A 204 0.39 21.68 3.77
N MET A 205 0.07 22.62 2.88
CA MET A 205 1.04 23.60 2.41
C MET A 205 0.93 24.91 3.16
N THR A 206 2.04 25.32 3.71
CA THR A 206 2.21 26.72 4.16
C THR A 206 2.44 27.61 2.93
N SER A 207 2.10 28.90 3.05
CA SER A 207 2.11 29.90 1.98
C SER A 207 3.40 30.04 1.16
N GLU A 208 4.51 29.48 1.63
CA GLU A 208 5.81 29.57 0.95
C GLU A 208 6.07 28.45 -0.07
N SER A 209 5.31 27.33 -0.04
CA SER A 209 5.48 26.17 -0.93
C SER A 209 4.47 26.11 -2.09
N SER A 210 3.72 27.18 -2.33
CA SER A 210 2.50 27.23 -3.16
C SER A 210 2.70 27.15 -4.69
N LEU A 211 3.91 26.85 -5.18
CA LEU A 211 4.17 26.76 -6.63
C LEU A 211 3.88 25.38 -7.26
N ARG A 212 3.69 24.35 -6.47
CA ARG A 212 3.29 23.02 -6.97
C ARG A 212 1.84 22.74 -6.64
N HIS A 213 1.07 22.39 -7.66
CA HIS A 213 -0.28 21.86 -7.48
C HIS A 213 -0.19 20.36 -7.26
N TYR A 214 -0.67 19.87 -6.11
CA TYR A 214 -0.76 18.46 -5.80
C TYR A 214 -2.21 17.99 -5.97
N GLU A 215 -2.39 16.92 -6.73
CA GLU A 215 -3.69 16.30 -6.90
C GLU A 215 -3.95 15.31 -5.75
N GLY A 216 -5.17 15.37 -5.21
CA GLY A 216 -5.58 14.50 -4.10
C GLY A 216 -5.97 13.09 -4.52
N GLY A 217 -6.14 12.26 -3.49
CA GLY A 217 -6.64 10.91 -3.60
C GLY A 217 -8.11 10.86 -4.02
N HIS A 218 -8.66 9.66 -4.06
CA HIS A 218 -10.02 9.40 -4.50
C HIS A 218 -10.75 8.51 -3.49
N ILE A 219 -12.06 8.72 -3.34
CA ILE A 219 -12.94 7.85 -2.56
C ILE A 219 -13.68 6.92 -3.52
N TYR A 220 -13.80 5.65 -3.15
CA TYR A 220 -14.57 4.65 -3.88
C TYR A 220 -15.40 3.80 -2.90
N HIS A 221 -16.70 3.77 -3.12
CA HIS A 221 -17.64 2.98 -2.31
C HIS A 221 -17.94 1.66 -3.02
N HIS A 222 -17.23 0.59 -2.65
CA HIS A 222 -17.36 -0.69 -3.35
C HIS A 222 -18.66 -1.40 -3.03
N GLY A 223 -19.44 -1.69 -4.07
CA GLY A 223 -20.75 -2.31 -3.98
C GLY A 223 -21.88 -1.32 -3.64
N VAL A 224 -21.63 -0.01 -3.78
CA VAL A 224 -22.68 1.02 -3.75
C VAL A 224 -22.82 1.62 -5.13
N VAL A 225 -24.04 1.64 -5.64
CA VAL A 225 -24.40 2.34 -6.88
C VAL A 225 -24.78 3.77 -6.50
N LEU A 226 -24.17 4.75 -7.15
CA LEU A 226 -24.45 6.17 -6.91
C LEU A 226 -25.34 6.73 -8.02
N TYR A 227 -26.09 7.79 -7.73
CA TYR A 227 -26.81 8.52 -8.77
C TYR A 227 -25.82 9.20 -9.72
N GLU A 228 -26.09 9.18 -11.03
CA GLU A 228 -25.21 9.78 -12.05
C GLU A 228 -25.09 11.31 -11.90
N ASP A 229 -26.19 11.96 -11.53
CA ASP A 229 -26.28 13.41 -11.34
C ASP A 229 -25.96 13.86 -9.90
N GLN A 230 -25.90 12.92 -8.96
CA GLN A 230 -25.58 13.17 -7.54
C GLN A 230 -24.59 12.12 -7.04
N PRO A 231 -23.30 12.27 -7.33
CA PRO A 231 -22.29 11.24 -7.04
C PRO A 231 -22.03 11.01 -5.54
N ASP A 232 -22.57 11.85 -4.66
CA ASP A 232 -22.49 11.68 -3.21
C ASP A 232 -23.74 11.00 -2.63
N MET A 233 -24.76 10.70 -3.46
CA MET A 233 -26.00 10.02 -3.05
C MET A 233 -26.01 8.55 -3.47
N PRO A 234 -26.24 7.61 -2.53
CA PRO A 234 -26.40 6.20 -2.86
C PRO A 234 -27.77 5.94 -3.48
N LEU A 235 -27.78 5.21 -4.60
CA LEU A 235 -28.99 4.73 -5.27
C LEU A 235 -29.38 3.32 -4.79
N ASP A 236 -28.38 2.43 -4.69
CA ASP A 236 -28.61 1.01 -4.37
C ASP A 236 -27.34 0.36 -3.82
N ARG A 237 -27.49 -0.81 -3.21
CA ARG A 237 -26.42 -1.64 -2.68
C ARG A 237 -26.38 -3.00 -3.36
N LEU A 238 -25.22 -3.37 -3.83
CA LEU A 238 -24.99 -4.66 -4.46
C LEU A 238 -24.56 -5.70 -3.42
N SER A 239 -25.39 -6.69 -3.16
CA SER A 239 -25.06 -7.77 -2.25
C SER A 239 -23.93 -8.65 -2.82
N LEU A 240 -23.03 -9.12 -1.95
CA LEU A 240 -21.89 -9.96 -2.34
C LEU A 240 -22.32 -11.26 -3.04
N ARG A 241 -23.47 -11.84 -2.66
CA ARG A 241 -23.96 -13.10 -3.22
C ARG A 241 -24.84 -12.91 -4.45
N GLY A 242 -25.75 -11.92 -4.41
CA GLY A 242 -26.75 -11.70 -5.46
C GLY A 242 -26.21 -10.98 -6.68
N HIS A 243 -25.25 -10.06 -6.50
CA HIS A 243 -24.78 -9.16 -7.55
C HIS A 243 -23.28 -9.32 -7.79
N LYS A 244 -22.81 -10.58 -7.79
CA LYS A 244 -21.36 -10.88 -7.89
C LYS A 244 -20.74 -10.33 -9.18
N LYS A 245 -21.48 -10.40 -10.29
CA LYS A 245 -21.01 -9.94 -11.60
C LYS A 245 -20.91 -8.42 -11.65
N GLU A 246 -21.96 -7.74 -11.22
CA GLU A 246 -22.04 -6.28 -11.21
C GLU A 246 -20.96 -5.65 -10.30
N ARG A 247 -20.74 -6.26 -9.14
CA ARG A 247 -19.66 -5.85 -8.22
C ARG A 247 -18.29 -6.00 -8.85
N ALA A 248 -18.04 -7.12 -9.54
CA ALA A 248 -16.78 -7.35 -10.27
C ALA A 248 -16.60 -6.33 -11.41
N GLU A 249 -17.66 -6.04 -12.18
CA GLU A 249 -17.64 -5.04 -13.24
C GLU A 249 -17.34 -3.63 -12.68
N MET A 250 -17.94 -3.25 -11.56
CA MET A 250 -17.65 -2.00 -10.86
C MET A 250 -16.19 -1.92 -10.41
N ALA A 251 -15.66 -2.99 -9.81
CA ALA A 251 -14.27 -3.05 -9.36
C ALA A 251 -13.30 -2.88 -10.53
N VAL A 252 -13.52 -3.61 -11.63
CA VAL A 252 -12.71 -3.52 -12.87
C VAL A 252 -12.82 -2.12 -13.49
N ALA A 253 -14.02 -1.54 -13.56
CA ALA A 253 -14.25 -0.20 -14.08
C ALA A 253 -13.49 0.85 -13.25
N MET A 254 -13.51 0.75 -11.92
CA MET A 254 -12.76 1.63 -11.04
C MET A 254 -11.26 1.54 -11.31
N ILE A 255 -10.68 0.33 -11.38
CA ILE A 255 -9.26 0.15 -11.68
C ILE A 255 -8.91 0.73 -13.05
N LYS A 256 -9.70 0.44 -14.07
CA LYS A 256 -9.51 0.95 -15.43
C LYS A 256 -9.54 2.48 -15.46
N ASN A 257 -10.59 3.08 -14.91
CA ASN A 257 -10.80 4.52 -14.96
C ASN A 257 -9.71 5.27 -14.17
N ARG A 258 -9.31 4.72 -13.01
CA ARG A 258 -8.40 5.38 -12.10
C ARG A 258 -6.94 5.19 -12.47
N TYR A 259 -6.52 3.97 -12.86
CA TYR A 259 -5.11 3.61 -12.95
C TYR A 259 -4.59 3.38 -14.38
N LYS A 260 -5.45 3.42 -15.41
CA LYS A 260 -5.02 3.17 -16.79
C LYS A 260 -4.02 4.22 -17.30
N LYS A 261 -4.29 5.51 -17.04
CA LYS A 261 -3.51 6.64 -17.58
C LYS A 261 -2.47 7.21 -16.62
N ILE A 262 -2.22 6.54 -15.50
CA ILE A 262 -1.30 7.08 -14.49
C ILE A 262 0.14 7.00 -14.98
N THR A 263 0.84 8.12 -14.96
CA THR A 263 2.28 8.20 -15.12
C THR A 263 2.98 7.79 -13.82
N SER A 264 4.14 7.15 -13.95
CA SER A 264 4.93 6.71 -12.78
C SER A 264 5.34 7.91 -11.93
N VAL A 265 4.91 7.91 -10.67
CA VAL A 265 5.40 8.83 -9.64
C VAL A 265 6.14 8.00 -8.60
N LYS A 266 7.28 8.50 -8.13
CA LYS A 266 8.04 7.79 -7.09
C LYS A 266 7.35 7.95 -5.74
N LEU A 267 7.23 6.85 -5.02
CA LEU A 267 6.84 6.85 -3.62
C LEU A 267 7.87 7.61 -2.78
N GLN A 268 7.44 8.35 -1.75
CA GLN A 268 8.35 9.07 -0.85
C GLN A 268 9.37 8.12 -0.21
N VAL A 269 8.94 6.96 0.27
CA VAL A 269 9.85 5.95 0.85
C VAL A 269 10.97 5.54 -0.11
N VAL A 270 10.67 5.42 -1.40
CA VAL A 270 11.68 5.09 -2.42
C VAL A 270 12.61 6.27 -2.65
N GLN A 271 12.11 7.51 -2.58
CA GLN A 271 12.94 8.73 -2.68
C GLN A 271 13.89 8.84 -1.49
N GLU A 272 13.40 8.62 -0.26
CA GLU A 272 14.21 8.63 0.94
C GLU A 272 15.36 7.62 0.88
N MET A 273 15.07 6.38 0.47
CA MET A 273 16.08 5.32 0.36
C MET A 273 17.08 5.54 -0.80
N SER A 274 16.59 6.05 -1.95
CA SER A 274 17.42 6.13 -3.16
C SER A 274 18.22 7.42 -3.28
N ASN A 275 17.65 8.56 -2.86
CA ASN A 275 18.24 9.87 -3.05
C ASN A 275 18.98 10.37 -1.80
N ASN A 276 18.51 9.94 -0.62
CA ASN A 276 19.04 10.41 0.67
C ASN A 276 19.81 9.33 1.42
N ASP A 277 19.97 8.13 0.83
CA ASP A 277 20.63 6.96 1.43
C ASP A 277 20.10 6.60 2.84
N ILE A 278 18.80 6.90 3.10
CA ILE A 278 18.19 6.60 4.38
C ILE A 278 17.87 5.10 4.43
N PRO A 279 18.32 4.36 5.44
CA PRO A 279 17.94 2.96 5.63
C PRO A 279 16.42 2.84 5.76
N TRP A 280 15.83 1.76 5.24
CA TRP A 280 14.39 1.58 5.23
C TRP A 280 13.72 1.74 6.61
N HIS A 281 14.42 1.30 7.68
CA HIS A 281 13.93 1.36 9.07
C HIS A 281 14.01 2.74 9.71
N ASP A 282 14.63 3.72 9.03
CA ASP A 282 14.75 5.11 9.47
C ASP A 282 13.94 6.08 8.58
N THR A 283 13.22 5.55 7.57
CA THR A 283 12.32 6.33 6.74
C THR A 283 11.15 6.90 7.57
N GLU A 284 10.51 7.95 7.07
CA GLU A 284 9.36 8.57 7.76
C GLU A 284 8.20 7.56 7.92
N ALA A 285 7.98 6.69 6.93
CA ALA A 285 7.01 5.60 7.04
C ALA A 285 7.34 4.62 8.18
N ALA A 286 8.62 4.27 8.37
CA ALA A 286 9.06 3.43 9.48
C ALA A 286 8.86 4.10 10.86
N LYS A 287 9.10 5.42 10.94
CA LYS A 287 8.89 6.18 12.18
C LYS A 287 7.42 6.14 12.62
N VAL A 288 6.49 6.28 11.68
CA VAL A 288 5.05 6.14 11.98
C VAL A 288 4.74 4.81 12.64
N LEU A 289 5.29 3.70 12.15
CA LEU A 289 5.02 2.37 12.69
C LEU A 289 5.57 2.16 14.10
N LYS A 290 6.62 2.87 14.48
CA LYS A 290 7.25 2.80 15.81
C LYS A 290 6.53 3.65 16.87
N LEU A 291 5.62 4.54 16.47
CA LEU A 291 4.97 5.52 17.33
C LEU A 291 3.47 5.25 17.49
N ASN A 292 2.85 5.89 18.50
CA ASN A 292 1.39 5.88 18.62
C ASN A 292 0.79 6.93 17.68
N ALA A 293 -0.28 6.58 16.96
CA ALA A 293 -0.93 7.47 16.02
C ALA A 293 -1.36 8.83 16.61
N LYS A 294 -1.74 8.85 17.89
CA LYS A 294 -2.17 10.06 18.61
C LYS A 294 -1.03 11.03 18.89
N ASP A 295 0.20 10.54 18.95
CA ASP A 295 1.39 11.34 19.28
C ASP A 295 2.08 11.86 18.02
N ILE A 296 1.64 11.42 16.85
CA ILE A 296 2.20 11.81 15.56
C ILE A 296 1.57 13.12 15.08
N LYS A 297 2.44 14.00 14.57
CA LYS A 297 2.08 15.15 13.74
C LYS A 297 2.96 15.12 12.49
N LEU A 298 2.32 15.20 11.33
CA LEU A 298 3.03 15.26 10.07
C LEU A 298 3.21 16.71 9.62
N HIS A 299 4.39 17.04 9.12
CA HIS A 299 4.70 18.33 8.52
C HIS A 299 5.31 18.12 7.14
N PHE A 300 4.84 18.94 6.19
CA PHE A 300 5.41 18.96 4.85
C PHE A 300 6.57 19.95 4.81
N GLN A 301 7.77 19.45 4.55
CA GLN A 301 8.97 20.26 4.45
C GLN A 301 9.92 19.70 3.39
N ASN A 302 10.50 20.57 2.56
CA ASN A 302 11.45 20.20 1.51
C ASN A 302 10.95 19.13 0.53
N GLY A 303 9.65 19.12 0.23
CA GLY A 303 9.05 18.17 -0.73
C GLY A 303 8.69 16.80 -0.16
N ILE A 304 8.89 16.56 1.13
CA ILE A 304 8.55 15.31 1.82
C ILE A 304 7.74 15.58 3.09
N LEU A 305 6.96 14.58 3.51
CA LEU A 305 6.34 14.57 4.83
C LEU A 305 7.33 14.08 5.86
N GLN A 306 7.38 14.75 7.00
CA GLN A 306 8.23 14.41 8.12
C GLN A 306 7.40 14.17 9.38
N VAL A 307 7.81 13.20 10.19
CA VAL A 307 7.15 12.81 11.44
C VAL A 307 7.72 13.61 12.61
N PHE A 308 6.83 14.26 13.36
CA PHE A 308 7.14 14.96 14.60
C PHE A 308 6.28 14.44 15.75
N LEU A 309 6.81 14.50 16.97
CA LEU A 309 6.03 14.22 18.17
C LEU A 309 5.24 15.44 18.60
N ARG A 310 3.98 15.28 18.97
CA ARG A 310 3.09 16.40 19.34
C ARG A 310 3.59 17.27 20.48
N TYR A 311 4.38 16.71 21.41
CA TYR A 311 4.94 17.45 22.53
C TYR A 311 6.25 18.20 22.20
N GLU A 312 6.88 17.87 21.07
CA GLU A 312 8.10 18.53 20.58
C GLU A 312 7.83 19.79 19.75
N THR A 313 6.54 20.04 19.40
CA THR A 313 6.14 21.13 18.49
C THR A 313 6.42 22.54 19.01
N LYS A 314 6.85 22.71 20.26
CA LYS A 314 7.30 24.04 20.75
C LYS A 314 8.67 24.44 20.20
N ASN A 315 9.47 23.50 19.66
CA ASN A 315 10.85 23.76 19.17
C ASN A 315 11.16 23.07 17.83
N LEU A 316 10.18 22.54 17.07
CA LEU A 316 10.33 21.95 15.72
C LEU A 316 11.64 21.13 15.53
N ILE A 317 11.93 20.20 16.43
CA ILE A 317 13.09 19.34 16.31
C ILE A 317 12.63 18.04 15.63
N PRO A 318 13.21 17.66 14.46
CA PRO A 318 12.94 16.37 13.85
C PRO A 318 13.27 15.23 14.82
N CYS A 319 12.43 14.22 14.91
CA CYS A 319 12.70 13.02 15.69
C CYS A 319 13.97 12.35 15.15
N LYS A 320 15.11 12.59 15.80
CA LYS A 320 16.35 11.86 15.50
C LYS A 320 16.18 10.44 16.06
N SER A 321 16.56 9.46 15.26
CA SER A 321 16.73 8.10 15.73
C SER A 321 17.82 8.07 16.80
N GLU A 322 17.44 8.18 18.06
CA GLU A 322 18.39 7.94 19.14
C GLU A 322 18.73 6.45 19.17
N HIS A 323 19.98 6.13 18.94
CA HIS A 323 20.58 4.90 19.37
C HIS A 323 20.55 4.87 20.93
N SER A 324 19.38 4.62 21.49
CA SER A 324 19.27 4.39 22.92
C SER A 324 19.70 2.95 23.25
N THR A 325 20.98 2.83 23.56
CA THR A 325 21.52 1.75 24.37
C THR A 325 20.97 1.92 25.80
N SER A 326 19.75 1.49 26.03
CA SER A 326 19.24 1.19 27.35
C SER A 326 18.40 -0.08 27.28
N GLN A 327 19.10 -1.19 27.45
CA GLN A 327 18.52 -2.51 27.67
C GLN A 327 17.72 -2.48 28.97
N GLN A 328 16.38 -2.41 28.86
CA GLN A 328 15.53 -3.05 29.86
C GLN A 328 15.19 -4.45 29.35
N PRO A 329 15.31 -5.50 30.18
CA PRO A 329 15.05 -6.85 29.73
C PRO A 329 13.53 -7.05 29.60
N VAL A 330 13.02 -6.92 28.39
CA VAL A 330 11.74 -7.51 28.03
C VAL A 330 11.96 -9.01 28.03
N THR A 331 11.31 -9.69 28.96
CA THR A 331 11.25 -11.15 29.00
C THR A 331 10.81 -11.67 27.65
N ARG A 332 11.77 -12.14 26.87
CA ARG A 332 11.52 -12.91 25.67
C ARG A 332 10.82 -14.20 26.08
N HIS A 333 9.54 -14.32 25.72
CA HIS A 333 8.98 -15.65 25.50
C HIS A 333 9.81 -16.27 24.38
N GLN A 334 10.59 -17.29 24.72
CA GLN A 334 11.29 -18.12 23.78
C GLN A 334 10.24 -18.93 23.00
N ASP A 335 9.92 -18.50 21.80
CA ASP A 335 9.27 -19.35 20.82
C ASP A 335 10.28 -20.41 20.33
N PRO A 336 9.86 -21.68 20.18
CA PRO A 336 10.76 -22.74 19.76
C PRO A 336 11.20 -22.53 18.33
N ALA A 337 12.51 -22.28 18.15
CA ALA A 337 13.29 -22.43 16.92
C ALA A 337 12.63 -21.92 15.62
N GLY A 338 12.31 -20.63 15.55
CA GLY A 338 12.11 -19.93 14.30
C GLY A 338 13.46 -19.41 13.80
N GLN A 339 13.94 -19.90 12.67
CA GLN A 339 15.09 -19.34 11.97
C GLN A 339 14.79 -17.86 11.68
N ASN A 340 15.61 -16.92 12.17
CA ASN A 340 15.51 -15.51 11.82
C ASN A 340 15.69 -15.39 10.31
N GLU A 341 14.60 -15.14 9.58
CA GLU A 341 14.59 -14.96 8.13
C GLU A 341 15.49 -13.78 7.78
N THR A 342 16.51 -14.04 6.98
CA THR A 342 17.44 -12.99 6.56
C THR A 342 16.80 -12.10 5.49
N TRP A 343 17.33 -10.89 5.29
CA TRP A 343 16.94 -10.03 4.17
C TRP A 343 17.00 -10.74 2.82
N LEU A 344 18.02 -11.57 2.62
CA LEU A 344 18.20 -12.35 1.38
C LEU A 344 17.10 -13.41 1.20
N ASP A 345 16.61 -14.00 2.27
CA ASP A 345 15.53 -14.99 2.21
C ASP A 345 14.20 -14.31 1.84
N ARG A 346 13.92 -13.11 2.38
CA ARG A 346 12.77 -12.29 2.00
C ARG A 346 12.83 -11.89 0.52
N VAL A 347 13.96 -11.37 0.06
CA VAL A 347 14.18 -11.03 -1.35
C VAL A 347 13.99 -12.26 -2.25
N TRP A 348 14.50 -13.42 -1.85
CA TRP A 348 14.35 -14.66 -2.62
C TRP A 348 12.90 -15.14 -2.66
N SER A 349 12.17 -15.05 -1.57
CA SER A 349 10.73 -15.34 -1.51
C SER A 349 9.96 -14.49 -2.53
N TRP A 350 10.21 -13.17 -2.55
CA TRP A 350 9.59 -12.27 -3.52
C TRP A 350 9.98 -12.56 -4.97
N ILE A 351 11.22 -13.00 -5.23
CA ILE A 351 11.64 -13.43 -6.57
C ILE A 351 10.83 -14.65 -7.04
N LEU A 352 10.60 -15.62 -6.17
CA LEU A 352 9.79 -16.79 -6.51
C LEU A 352 8.32 -16.41 -6.78
N ILE A 353 7.75 -15.55 -5.96
CA ILE A 353 6.40 -15.03 -6.15
C ILE A 353 6.29 -14.25 -7.48
N ALA A 354 7.25 -13.38 -7.77
CA ALA A 354 7.31 -12.64 -9.03
C ALA A 354 7.45 -13.54 -10.26
N LYS A 355 8.20 -14.64 -10.14
CA LYS A 355 8.30 -15.66 -11.18
C LYS A 355 6.95 -16.32 -11.43
N ASP A 356 6.20 -16.67 -10.39
CA ASP A 356 4.89 -17.31 -10.54
C ASP A 356 3.88 -16.36 -11.19
N ALA A 357 3.91 -15.06 -10.84
CA ALA A 357 3.13 -14.04 -11.51
C ALA A 357 3.50 -13.88 -13.00
N ALA A 358 4.80 -13.92 -13.32
CA ALA A 358 5.28 -13.88 -14.71
C ALA A 358 4.79 -15.11 -15.50
N MET A 359 4.80 -16.30 -14.89
CA MET A 359 4.27 -17.53 -15.52
C MET A 359 2.76 -17.45 -15.75
N TYR A 360 2.01 -16.77 -14.88
CA TYR A 360 0.60 -16.53 -15.11
C TYR A 360 0.36 -15.73 -16.40
N PHE A 361 1.05 -14.59 -16.56
CA PHE A 361 0.90 -13.76 -17.75
C PHE A 361 1.37 -14.40 -19.05
N MET A 362 2.21 -15.40 -19.00
CA MET A 362 2.59 -16.18 -20.21
C MET A 362 1.46 -17.01 -20.82
N LYS A 363 0.36 -17.21 -20.10
CA LYS A 363 -0.77 -18.03 -20.57
C LYS A 363 -1.74 -17.21 -21.43
N PHE A 364 -1.56 -15.91 -21.49
CA PHE A 364 -2.36 -14.95 -22.25
C PHE A 364 -1.50 -14.16 -23.26
#